data_e23fb66b284b87543e3da166256f5a5c
#
_entry.id   e23fb66b284b87543e3da166256f5a5c
#
_cell.length_a   1.000
_cell.length_b   1.000
_cell.length_c   1.000
_cell.angle_alpha   90.00
_cell.angle_beta   90.00
_cell.angle_gamma   90.00
#
_symmetry.space_group_name_H-M   'P 1'
#
loop_
_entity.id
_entity.type
_entity.pdbx_description
1 polymer ?
#
loop_
_entity_poly.entity_id
_entity_poly.type
_entity_poly.pdbx_seq_one_letter_code
_entity_poly.pdbx_strand_id
1 'polypeptide(L)'
;MSWLLQWEEELGKLDELLALLAQAPPSPESEIAQEHIRSARGCVLGAMPTECELDLELARTAIGRIADVATRRNAEKILVSLPSN
;
A
#
# COMPACT_ATOMS: atom_id res chain seq x y z
N MET A 1 14.99 -4.39 17.59
CA MET A 1 14.71 -5.75 17.14
C MET A 1 13.32 -5.92 16.62
N SER A 2 12.31 -5.47 17.39
CA SER A 2 10.93 -5.58 16.94
C SER A 2 10.64 -4.81 15.65
N TRP A 3 11.35 -3.73 15.38
CA TRP A 3 11.11 -2.96 14.16
C TRP A 3 11.47 -3.72 12.89
N LEU A 4 12.45 -4.64 12.94
CA LEU A 4 12.78 -5.48 11.79
C LEU A 4 11.61 -6.38 11.40
N LEU A 5 10.93 -6.96 12.41
CA LEU A 5 9.76 -7.80 12.17
C LEU A 5 8.61 -6.97 11.61
N GLN A 6 8.42 -5.76 12.13
CA GLN A 6 7.39 -4.86 11.61
C GLN A 6 7.64 -4.50 10.15
N TRP A 7 8.89 -4.29 9.78
CA TRP A 7 9.25 -3.95 8.42
C TRP A 7 9.02 -5.10 7.46
N GLU A 8 9.33 -6.34 7.89
CA GLU A 8 9.04 -7.53 7.10
C GLU A 8 7.53 -7.70 6.89
N GLU A 9 6.74 -7.51 7.94
CA GLU A 9 5.28 -7.56 7.85
C GLU A 9 4.76 -6.48 6.91
N GLU A 10 5.27 -5.27 7.03
CA GLU A 10 4.85 -4.16 6.17
C GLU A 10 5.16 -4.45 4.71
N LEU A 11 6.36 -4.95 4.41
CA LEU A 11 6.72 -5.32 3.04
C LEU A 11 5.80 -6.41 2.50
N GLY A 12 5.49 -7.42 3.30
CA GLY A 12 4.57 -8.47 2.92
C GLY A 12 3.18 -7.94 2.61
N LYS A 13 2.69 -7.00 3.42
CA LYS A 13 1.39 -6.38 3.20
C LYS A 13 1.38 -5.51 1.96
N LEU A 14 2.44 -4.76 1.72
CA LEU A 14 2.56 -3.94 0.52
C LEU A 14 2.59 -4.81 -0.73
N ASP A 15 3.31 -5.93 -0.69
CA ASP A 15 3.33 -6.88 -1.80
C ASP A 15 1.96 -7.50 -2.05
N GLU A 16 1.26 -7.84 -0.97
CA GLU A 16 -0.10 -8.38 -1.05
C GLU A 16 -1.05 -7.36 -1.68
N LEU A 17 -0.93 -6.10 -1.29
CA LEU A 17 -1.73 -5.02 -1.83
C LEU A 17 -1.44 -4.79 -3.31
N LEU A 18 -0.17 -4.82 -3.71
CA LEU A 18 0.22 -4.70 -5.11
C LEU A 18 -0.36 -5.84 -5.95
N ALA A 19 -0.30 -7.06 -5.45
CA ALA A 19 -0.86 -8.22 -6.15
C ALA A 19 -2.38 -8.09 -6.31
N LEU A 20 -3.06 -7.64 -5.28
CA LEU A 20 -4.50 -7.40 -5.33
C LEU A 20 -4.85 -6.38 -6.39
N LEU A 21 -4.17 -5.24 -6.39
CA LEU A 21 -4.44 -4.17 -7.36
C LEU A 21 -4.07 -4.58 -8.79
N ALA A 22 -3.02 -5.37 -8.95
CA ALA A 22 -2.61 -5.86 -10.27
C ALA A 22 -3.62 -6.82 -10.88
N GLN A 23 -4.35 -7.57 -10.04
CA GLN A 23 -5.37 -8.52 -10.48
C GLN A 23 -6.74 -7.88 -10.65
N ALA A 24 -6.93 -6.67 -10.11
CA ALA A 24 -8.20 -5.96 -10.19
C ALA A 24 -8.41 -5.38 -11.60
N PRO A 25 -9.66 -5.00 -11.93
CA PRO A 25 -9.90 -4.31 -13.20
C PRO A 25 -9.02 -3.06 -13.31
N PRO A 26 -8.34 -2.85 -14.45
CA PRO A 26 -7.44 -1.71 -14.60
C PRO A 26 -8.22 -0.39 -14.53
N SER A 27 -7.64 0.57 -13.82
CA SER A 27 -8.16 1.92 -13.73
C SER A 27 -7.03 2.89 -13.43
N PRO A 28 -7.18 4.18 -13.77
CA PRO A 28 -6.16 5.18 -13.44
C PRO A 28 -5.88 5.25 -11.95
N GLU A 29 -6.90 5.13 -11.12
CA GLU A 29 -6.77 5.18 -9.66
C GLU A 29 -5.97 3.99 -9.14
N SER A 30 -6.22 2.79 -9.69
CA SER A 30 -5.46 1.60 -9.34
C SER A 30 -4.00 1.74 -9.70
N GLU A 31 -3.69 2.27 -10.88
CA GLU A 31 -2.32 2.49 -11.32
C GLU A 31 -1.59 3.50 -10.43
N ILE A 32 -2.26 4.60 -10.08
CA ILE A 32 -1.70 5.60 -9.18
C ILE A 32 -1.40 4.98 -7.82
N ALA A 33 -2.35 4.21 -7.29
CA ALA A 33 -2.16 3.52 -6.02
C ALA A 33 -0.96 2.58 -6.07
N GLN A 34 -0.84 1.79 -7.14
CA GLN A 34 0.29 0.87 -7.30
C GLN A 34 1.62 1.60 -7.33
N GLU A 35 1.71 2.74 -8.02
CA GLU A 35 2.93 3.54 -8.07
C GLU A 35 3.34 4.00 -6.67
N HIS A 36 2.40 4.54 -5.90
CA HIS A 36 2.69 5.00 -4.56
C HIS A 36 3.05 3.86 -3.62
N ILE A 37 2.43 2.69 -3.78
CA ILE A 37 2.76 1.51 -2.98
C ILE A 37 4.16 1.01 -3.31
N ARG A 38 4.55 0.99 -4.57
CA ARG A 38 5.92 0.63 -4.97
C ARG A 38 6.94 1.61 -4.38
N SER A 39 6.61 2.90 -4.42
CA SER A 39 7.45 3.92 -3.83
C SER A 39 7.56 3.73 -2.32
N ALA A 40 6.45 3.46 -1.65
CA ALA A 40 6.44 3.18 -0.21
C ALA A 40 7.30 1.96 0.12
N ARG A 41 7.21 0.91 -0.69
CA ARG A 41 8.03 -0.28 -0.53
C ARG A 41 9.52 0.06 -0.60
N GLY A 42 9.89 0.88 -1.57
CA GLY A 42 11.28 1.37 -1.69
C GLY A 42 11.70 2.19 -0.48
N CYS A 43 10.79 3.01 0.06
CA CYS A 43 11.07 3.81 1.25
C CYS A 43 11.25 2.94 2.50
N VAL A 44 10.49 1.86 2.61
CA VAL A 44 10.67 0.89 3.69
C VAL A 44 12.07 0.27 3.61
N LEU A 45 12.46 -0.19 2.42
CA LEU A 45 13.77 -0.78 2.21
C LEU A 45 14.90 0.21 2.46
N GLY A 46 14.68 1.49 2.17
CA GLY A 46 15.65 2.55 2.38
C GLY A 46 15.60 3.19 3.77
N ALA A 47 14.76 2.69 4.66
CA ALA A 47 14.57 3.24 6.01
C ALA A 47 14.22 4.73 6.02
N MET A 48 13.24 5.10 5.17
CA MET A 48 12.76 6.48 5.06
C MET A 48 11.29 6.56 5.50
N PRO A 49 11.02 6.58 6.82
CA PRO A 49 9.65 6.46 7.33
C PRO A 49 8.73 7.63 6.94
N THR A 50 9.25 8.83 6.85
CA THR A 50 8.44 10.01 6.51
C THR A 50 7.92 9.90 5.07
N GLU A 51 8.79 9.54 4.14
CA GLU A 51 8.43 9.37 2.74
C GLU A 51 7.48 8.19 2.57
N CYS A 52 7.69 7.14 3.35
CA CYS A 52 6.80 5.98 3.34
C CYS A 52 5.38 6.35 3.76
N GLU A 53 5.25 7.12 4.84
CA GLU A 53 3.93 7.58 5.29
C GLU A 53 3.23 8.43 4.25
N LEU A 54 3.97 9.33 3.61
CA LEU A 54 3.41 10.19 2.58
C LEU A 54 2.91 9.38 1.39
N ASP A 55 3.72 8.43 0.92
CA ASP A 55 3.33 7.56 -0.19
C ASP A 55 2.11 6.72 0.17
N LEU A 56 2.05 6.21 1.40
CA LEU A 56 0.90 5.43 1.85
C LEU A 56 -0.37 6.28 1.92
N GLU A 57 -0.28 7.53 2.33
CA GLU A 57 -1.42 8.45 2.31
C GLU A 57 -1.92 8.69 0.89
N LEU A 58 -1.01 8.91 -0.04
CA LEU A 58 -1.37 9.11 -1.44
C LEU A 58 -2.00 7.85 -2.03
N ALA A 59 -1.46 6.69 -1.71
CA ALA A 59 -2.02 5.41 -2.13
C ALA A 59 -3.42 5.21 -1.54
N ARG A 60 -3.60 5.54 -0.28
CA ARG A 60 -4.91 5.41 0.39
C ARG A 60 -5.95 6.30 -0.29
N THR A 61 -5.58 7.52 -0.64
CA THR A 61 -6.47 8.44 -1.34
C THR A 61 -6.88 7.88 -2.70
N ALA A 62 -5.92 7.35 -3.45
CA ALA A 62 -6.20 6.76 -4.76
C ALA A 62 -7.11 5.53 -4.63
N ILE A 63 -6.83 4.68 -3.65
CA ILE A 63 -7.62 3.47 -3.40
C ILE A 63 -9.07 3.84 -3.05
N GLY A 64 -9.27 4.89 -2.27
CA GLY A 64 -10.60 5.37 -1.91
C GLY A 64 -11.43 5.82 -3.11
N ARG A 65 -10.79 6.09 -4.24
CA ARG A 65 -11.45 6.49 -5.47
C ARG A 65 -11.65 5.36 -6.47
N ILE A 66 -11.22 4.15 -6.14
CA ILE A 66 -11.42 3.00 -7.02
C ILE A 66 -12.91 2.68 -7.09
N ALA A 67 -13.44 2.60 -8.31
CA ALA A 67 -14.86 2.38 -8.53
C ALA A 67 -15.29 0.96 -8.18
N ASP A 68 -14.43 -0.03 -8.38
CA ASP A 68 -14.74 -1.41 -8.05
C ASP A 68 -14.79 -1.60 -6.54
N VAL A 69 -15.98 -1.79 -6.01
CA VAL A 69 -16.22 -1.83 -4.57
C VAL A 69 -15.45 -2.97 -3.89
N ALA A 70 -15.44 -4.15 -4.51
CA ALA A 70 -14.74 -5.30 -3.93
C ALA A 70 -13.24 -5.04 -3.82
N THR A 71 -12.63 -4.50 -4.88
CA THR A 71 -11.21 -4.14 -4.88
C THR A 71 -10.92 -3.10 -3.83
N ARG A 72 -11.72 -2.04 -3.78
CA ARG A 72 -11.53 -0.95 -2.81
C ARG A 72 -11.61 -1.48 -1.39
N ARG A 73 -12.61 -2.27 -1.06
CA ARG A 73 -12.78 -2.84 0.28
C ARG A 73 -11.62 -3.74 0.68
N ASN A 74 -11.21 -4.62 -0.23
CA ASN A 74 -10.10 -5.54 0.06
C ASN A 74 -8.79 -4.79 0.25
N ALA A 75 -8.54 -3.78 -0.58
CA ALA A 75 -7.35 -2.94 -0.46
C ALA A 75 -7.36 -2.16 0.86
N GLU A 76 -8.51 -1.60 1.23
CA GLU A 76 -8.64 -0.86 2.49
C GLU A 76 -8.40 -1.75 3.71
N LYS A 77 -8.84 -3.00 3.66
CA LYS A 77 -8.56 -3.97 4.73
C LYS A 77 -7.07 -4.18 4.93
N ILE A 78 -6.33 -4.31 3.83
CA ILE A 78 -4.88 -4.49 3.90
C ILE A 78 -4.23 -3.24 4.46
N LEU A 79 -4.65 -2.06 4.02
CA LEU A 79 -4.11 -0.79 4.52
C LEU A 79 -4.32 -0.63 6.02
N VAL A 80 -5.51 -0.97 6.51
CA VAL A 80 -5.82 -0.89 7.94
C VAL A 80 -4.98 -1.85 8.76
N SER A 81 -4.59 -2.98 8.16
CA SER A 81 -3.77 -3.98 8.84
C SER A 81 -2.28 -3.67 8.85
N LEU A 82 -1.85 -2.61 8.14
CA LEU A 82 -0.44 -2.20 8.15
C LEU A 82 -0.04 -1.73 9.54
N PRO A 83 1.18 -2.06 9.99
CA PRO A 83 1.67 -1.53 11.26
C PRO A 83 1.69 -0.01 11.20
N SER A 84 1.12 0.64 12.20
CA SER A 84 1.13 2.09 12.30
C SER A 84 1.83 2.51 13.57
N ASN A 85 2.54 3.60 13.48
CA ASN A 85 3.23 4.16 14.64
C ASN A 85 2.37 5.16 15.35
#